data_0d682629505d074c70c851a5cd9a172c
#
_entry.id   0d682629505d074c70c851a5cd9a172c
#
_cell.length_a   1.000
_cell.length_b   1.000
_cell.length_c   1.000
_cell.angle_alpha   90.00
_cell.angle_beta   90.00
_cell.angle_gamma   90.00
#
_symmetry.space_group_name_H-M   'P 1'
#
loop_
_entity.id
_entity.type
_entity.pdbx_description
1 polymer ?
#
loop_
_entity_poly.entity_id
_entity_poly.type
_entity_poly.pdbx_seq_one_letter_code
_entity_poly.pdbx_strand_id
1 'polypeptide(L)'
;SKQKHFARTIIIACGNGAFRPRKLELEGAENYENHQLHYFVTNLEQFRDKNIAICGGGDSAVDWALALENIAKKVSIIHRRPQFRAHEHSVELLQNSSVEIFTPFIPERLNGDGNTLQSVTFKQARGEEEIELEVDDFIVSYGISSSIGSIKDWGLELQRNAIITNSKMETNLPGIFAVGDIATYEGKVQIIAT
;
A
#
# COMPACT_ATOMS: atom_id res chain seq x y z
N SER A 1 -11.20 -2.47 23.73
CA SER A 1 -11.94 -2.91 24.90
C SER A 1 -11.17 -2.57 26.15
N LYS A 2 -11.85 -2.20 27.25
CA LYS A 2 -11.22 -1.91 28.56
C LYS A 2 -11.15 -3.16 29.46
N GLN A 3 -11.33 -4.35 28.88
CA GLN A 3 -11.30 -5.61 29.61
C GLN A 3 -9.86 -5.98 29.97
N LYS A 4 -9.60 -6.28 31.23
CA LYS A 4 -8.30 -6.74 31.74
C LYS A 4 -8.24 -8.25 31.62
N HIS A 5 -7.12 -8.75 31.08
CA HIS A 5 -6.80 -10.16 31.01
C HIS A 5 -5.51 -10.42 31.80
N PHE A 6 -5.45 -11.52 32.54
CA PHE A 6 -4.28 -11.92 33.29
C PHE A 6 -3.70 -13.19 32.66
N ALA A 7 -2.41 -13.19 32.41
CA ALA A 7 -1.68 -14.33 31.86
C ALA A 7 -0.32 -14.45 32.53
N ARG A 8 0.24 -15.67 32.60
CA ARG A 8 1.61 -15.88 33.07
C ARG A 8 2.64 -15.51 32.01
N THR A 9 2.26 -15.71 30.75
CA THR A 9 3.11 -15.45 29.58
C THR A 9 2.29 -14.82 28.47
N ILE A 10 2.96 -14.04 27.63
CA ILE A 10 2.41 -13.46 26.41
C ILE A 10 3.30 -13.86 25.25
N ILE A 11 2.72 -14.38 24.18
CA ILE A 11 3.41 -14.66 22.93
C ILE A 11 2.90 -13.69 21.87
N ILE A 12 3.81 -12.86 21.34
CA ILE A 12 3.52 -11.90 20.28
C ILE A 12 3.86 -12.56 18.94
N ALA A 13 2.84 -12.87 18.14
CA ALA A 13 2.95 -13.54 16.84
C ALA A 13 2.15 -12.77 15.77
N CYS A 14 2.23 -11.45 15.77
CA CYS A 14 1.40 -10.58 14.93
C CYS A 14 2.02 -10.28 13.54
N GLY A 15 3.00 -11.06 13.11
CA GLY A 15 3.70 -10.85 11.85
C GLY A 15 4.34 -9.45 11.81
N ASN A 16 4.25 -8.75 10.70
CA ASN A 16 4.73 -7.37 10.58
C ASN A 16 3.78 -6.34 11.23
N GLY A 17 2.83 -6.79 12.05
CA GLY A 17 1.81 -5.94 12.69
C GLY A 17 0.61 -5.64 11.80
N ALA A 18 -0.14 -4.61 12.15
CA ALA A 18 -1.26 -4.19 11.32
C ALA A 18 -0.74 -3.55 10.02
N PHE A 19 -1.11 -4.18 8.91
CA PHE A 19 -0.87 -3.61 7.59
C PHE A 19 -1.83 -2.45 7.36
N ARG A 20 -1.28 -1.29 7.11
CA ARG A 20 -2.05 -0.12 6.69
C ARG A 20 -1.52 0.37 5.35
N PRO A 21 -2.39 0.67 4.39
CA PRO A 21 -1.95 1.29 3.15
C PRO A 21 -1.32 2.65 3.46
N ARG A 22 -0.32 3.02 2.70
CA ARG A 22 0.17 4.40 2.70
C ARG A 22 -0.87 5.23 1.99
N LYS A 23 -1.52 6.09 2.76
CA LYS A 23 -2.58 6.94 2.26
C LYS A 23 -2.06 8.03 1.32
N LEU A 24 -2.96 8.49 0.47
CA LEU A 24 -2.77 9.68 -0.34
C LEU A 24 -2.88 10.92 0.58
N GLU A 25 -1.85 11.75 0.56
CA GLU A 25 -1.77 12.97 1.38
C GLU A 25 -2.18 14.18 0.53
N LEU A 26 -3.43 14.20 0.05
CA LEU A 26 -4.03 15.32 -0.65
C LEU A 26 -5.28 15.80 0.10
N GLU A 27 -5.56 17.09 0.01
CA GLU A 27 -6.74 17.70 0.61
C GLU A 27 -8.01 17.08 0.04
N GLY A 28 -8.95 16.72 0.90
CA GLY A 28 -10.24 16.13 0.54
C GLY A 28 -10.18 14.64 0.16
N ALA A 29 -9.02 13.99 0.23
CA ALA A 29 -8.90 12.57 -0.12
C ALA A 29 -9.81 11.68 0.73
N GLU A 30 -10.00 12.03 2.01
CA GLU A 30 -10.87 11.31 2.93
C GLU A 30 -12.34 11.27 2.49
N ASN A 31 -12.79 12.25 1.71
CA ASN A 31 -14.16 12.30 1.21
C ASN A 31 -14.45 11.21 0.18
N TYR A 32 -13.42 10.75 -0.54
CA TYR A 32 -13.55 9.77 -1.62
C TYR A 32 -13.12 8.36 -1.19
N GLU A 33 -12.51 8.22 0.00
CA GLU A 33 -12.06 6.92 0.52
C GLU A 33 -13.23 5.93 0.64
N ASN A 34 -12.99 4.68 0.29
CA ASN A 34 -13.92 3.54 0.33
C ASN A 34 -15.07 3.56 -0.70
N HIS A 35 -15.14 4.56 -1.58
CA HIS A 35 -16.10 4.51 -2.68
C HIS A 35 -15.50 4.83 -4.05
N GLN A 36 -14.64 5.84 -4.21
CA GLN A 36 -13.93 6.13 -5.47
C GLN A 36 -12.41 6.18 -5.30
N LEU A 37 -11.90 6.38 -4.08
CA LEU A 37 -10.47 6.28 -3.76
C LEU A 37 -10.19 4.96 -3.02
N HIS A 38 -9.41 4.10 -3.64
CA HIS A 38 -9.13 2.74 -3.17
C HIS A 38 -7.65 2.55 -2.85
N TYR A 39 -7.37 1.93 -1.72
CA TYR A 39 -6.02 1.49 -1.35
C TYR A 39 -5.85 -0.02 -1.47
N PHE A 40 -6.96 -0.75 -1.56
CA PHE A 40 -7.03 -2.19 -1.78
C PHE A 40 -8.14 -2.49 -2.78
N VAL A 41 -7.91 -3.46 -3.63
CA VAL A 41 -8.91 -3.98 -4.56
C VAL A 41 -9.34 -5.35 -4.07
N THR A 42 -10.62 -5.50 -3.80
CA THR A 42 -11.20 -6.78 -3.32
C THR A 42 -12.14 -7.41 -4.34
N ASN A 43 -12.65 -6.61 -5.27
CA ASN A 43 -13.55 -7.07 -6.33
C ASN A 43 -13.25 -6.29 -7.61
N LEU A 44 -12.81 -6.99 -8.66
CA LEU A 44 -12.48 -6.37 -9.95
C LEU A 44 -13.74 -5.90 -10.71
N GLU A 45 -14.85 -6.59 -10.55
CA GLU A 45 -16.09 -6.28 -11.27
C GLU A 45 -16.68 -4.91 -10.94
N GLN A 46 -16.36 -4.33 -9.80
CA GLN A 46 -16.80 -2.96 -9.44
C GLN A 46 -16.23 -1.88 -10.37
N PHE A 47 -15.17 -2.19 -11.11
CA PHE A 47 -14.49 -1.28 -12.03
C PHE A 47 -14.91 -1.46 -13.49
N ARG A 48 -15.89 -2.34 -13.76
CA ARG A 48 -16.36 -2.62 -15.12
C ARG A 48 -16.87 -1.37 -15.80
N ASP A 49 -16.45 -1.16 -17.05
CA ASP A 49 -16.83 -0.05 -17.94
C ASP A 49 -16.49 1.35 -17.39
N LYS A 50 -15.56 1.46 -16.42
CA LYS A 50 -15.13 2.69 -15.77
C LYS A 50 -13.75 3.18 -16.24
N ASN A 51 -13.51 4.48 -16.11
CA ASN A 51 -12.19 5.08 -16.28
C ASN A 51 -11.42 4.98 -14.94
N ILE A 52 -10.30 4.28 -14.94
CA ILE A 52 -9.52 3.99 -13.74
C ILE A 52 -8.14 4.60 -13.83
N ALA A 53 -7.77 5.39 -12.84
CA ALA A 53 -6.39 5.80 -12.64
C ALA A 53 -5.75 4.97 -11.53
N ILE A 54 -4.51 4.51 -11.73
CA ILE A 54 -3.74 3.74 -10.74
C ILE A 54 -2.43 4.47 -10.46
N CYS A 55 -2.21 4.87 -9.23
CA CYS A 55 -0.99 5.56 -8.83
C CYS A 55 -0.07 4.62 -8.04
N GLY A 56 1.10 4.32 -8.62
CA GLY A 56 2.07 3.41 -8.05
C GLY A 56 3.10 2.95 -9.07
N GLY A 57 4.08 2.15 -8.65
CA GLY A 57 5.12 1.66 -9.57
C GLY A 57 5.81 0.39 -9.09
N GLY A 58 5.24 -0.29 -8.12
CA GLY A 58 5.62 -1.64 -7.68
C GLY A 58 4.68 -2.69 -8.25
N ASP A 59 4.92 -3.97 -7.90
CA ASP A 59 4.18 -5.11 -8.42
C ASP A 59 2.66 -4.92 -8.31
N SER A 60 2.15 -4.55 -7.15
CA SER A 60 0.71 -4.36 -6.94
C SER A 60 0.07 -3.35 -7.91
N ALA A 61 0.75 -2.26 -8.25
CA ALA A 61 0.21 -1.27 -9.18
C ALA A 61 0.14 -1.81 -10.62
N VAL A 62 1.20 -2.51 -11.04
CA VAL A 62 1.29 -3.11 -12.37
C VAL A 62 0.30 -4.27 -12.50
N ASP A 63 0.20 -5.13 -11.48
CA ASP A 63 -0.73 -6.26 -11.47
C ASP A 63 -2.19 -5.78 -11.55
N TRP A 64 -2.56 -4.73 -10.81
CA TRP A 64 -3.91 -4.15 -10.92
C TRP A 64 -4.17 -3.52 -12.28
N ALA A 65 -3.19 -2.85 -12.89
CA ALA A 65 -3.34 -2.27 -14.20
C ALA A 65 -3.62 -3.35 -15.26
N LEU A 66 -2.84 -4.42 -15.24
CA LEU A 66 -3.03 -5.56 -16.14
C LEU A 66 -4.33 -6.32 -15.88
N ALA A 67 -4.70 -6.52 -14.61
CA ALA A 67 -5.95 -7.21 -14.26
C ALA A 67 -7.20 -6.44 -14.70
N LEU A 68 -7.15 -5.11 -14.68
CA LEU A 68 -8.27 -4.24 -15.03
C LEU A 68 -8.34 -3.90 -16.52
N GLU A 69 -7.29 -4.14 -17.29
CA GLU A 69 -7.20 -3.81 -18.72
C GLU A 69 -8.42 -4.28 -19.53
N ASN A 70 -8.89 -5.50 -19.27
CA ASN A 70 -10.01 -6.11 -20.02
C ASN A 70 -11.37 -5.96 -19.31
N ILE A 71 -11.43 -5.26 -18.18
CA ILE A 71 -12.64 -5.09 -17.37
C ILE A 71 -13.10 -3.64 -17.42
N ALA A 72 -12.18 -2.72 -17.18
CA ALA A 72 -12.45 -1.28 -17.19
C ALA A 72 -12.61 -0.76 -18.63
N LYS A 73 -13.26 0.38 -18.76
CA LYS A 73 -13.35 1.12 -20.03
C LYS A 73 -11.99 1.67 -20.44
N LYS A 74 -11.23 2.17 -19.47
CA LYS A 74 -9.91 2.76 -19.65
C LYS A 74 -9.09 2.59 -18.37
N VAL A 75 -7.83 2.22 -18.52
CA VAL A 75 -6.89 2.13 -17.40
C VAL A 75 -5.69 3.03 -17.68
N SER A 76 -5.36 3.90 -16.73
CA SER A 76 -4.17 4.74 -16.77
C SER A 76 -3.32 4.45 -15.54
N ILE A 77 -2.03 4.15 -15.72
CA ILE A 77 -1.10 3.98 -14.62
C ILE A 77 -0.14 5.16 -14.53
N ILE A 78 -0.01 5.72 -13.34
CA ILE A 78 0.78 6.91 -13.07
C ILE A 78 1.90 6.57 -12.09
N HIS A 79 3.15 6.86 -12.47
CA HIS A 79 4.29 6.63 -11.61
C HIS A 79 5.24 7.82 -11.59
N ARG A 80 5.76 8.13 -10.38
CA ARG A 80 6.66 9.27 -10.11
C ARG A 80 8.07 9.16 -10.72
N ARG A 81 8.44 7.99 -11.21
CA ARG A 81 9.75 7.72 -11.81
C ARG A 81 9.58 7.18 -13.22
N PRO A 82 10.54 7.38 -14.12
CA PRO A 82 10.49 6.81 -15.46
C PRO A 82 10.46 5.28 -15.48
N GLN A 83 11.03 4.64 -14.44
CA GLN A 83 11.15 3.18 -14.36
C GLN A 83 10.29 2.63 -13.24
N PHE A 84 9.52 1.59 -13.54
CA PHE A 84 8.78 0.78 -12.57
C PHE A 84 9.73 -0.08 -11.74
N ARG A 85 9.27 -0.47 -10.54
CA ARG A 85 9.98 -1.38 -9.65
C ARG A 85 9.34 -2.76 -9.59
N ALA A 86 8.33 -2.98 -10.40
CA ALA A 86 7.67 -4.26 -10.53
C ALA A 86 8.58 -5.27 -11.24
N HIS A 87 8.19 -6.53 -11.16
CA HIS A 87 8.88 -7.63 -11.83
C HIS A 87 9.01 -7.33 -13.34
N GLU A 88 10.18 -7.60 -13.92
CA GLU A 88 10.53 -7.21 -15.29
C GLU A 88 9.53 -7.72 -16.33
N HIS A 89 9.11 -8.97 -16.19
CA HIS A 89 8.10 -9.57 -17.06
C HIS A 89 6.73 -8.86 -16.99
N SER A 90 6.28 -8.46 -15.77
CA SER A 90 5.02 -7.70 -15.61
C SER A 90 5.11 -6.31 -16.24
N VAL A 91 6.28 -5.68 -16.18
CA VAL A 91 6.52 -4.37 -16.83
C VAL A 91 6.51 -4.53 -18.35
N GLU A 92 7.08 -5.61 -18.91
CA GLU A 92 7.04 -5.92 -20.33
C GLU A 92 5.59 -6.12 -20.81
N LEU A 93 4.77 -6.88 -20.07
CA LEU A 93 3.35 -7.03 -20.35
C LEU A 93 2.61 -5.70 -20.32
N LEU A 94 2.87 -4.86 -19.32
CA LEU A 94 2.27 -3.53 -19.21
C LEU A 94 2.61 -2.63 -20.40
N GLN A 95 3.85 -2.66 -20.88
CA GLN A 95 4.29 -1.88 -22.06
C GLN A 95 3.64 -2.33 -23.36
N ASN A 96 3.22 -3.59 -23.44
CA ASN A 96 2.54 -4.18 -24.59
C ASN A 96 1.02 -4.20 -24.45
N SER A 97 0.47 -3.66 -23.37
CA SER A 97 -0.96 -3.61 -23.08
C SER A 97 -1.63 -2.33 -23.61
N SER A 98 -2.94 -2.24 -23.46
CA SER A 98 -3.71 -1.03 -23.77
C SER A 98 -3.72 0.00 -22.66
N VAL A 99 -3.04 -0.27 -21.54
CA VAL A 99 -2.95 0.62 -20.38
C VAL A 99 -2.13 1.87 -20.74
N GLU A 100 -2.67 3.04 -20.50
CA GLU A 100 -1.93 4.30 -20.68
C GLU A 100 -0.92 4.51 -19.55
N ILE A 101 0.33 4.81 -19.90
CA ILE A 101 1.43 4.98 -18.93
C ILE A 101 1.83 6.45 -18.86
N PHE A 102 1.69 7.03 -17.68
CA PHE A 102 2.12 8.40 -17.39
C PHE A 102 3.27 8.41 -16.40
N THR A 103 4.46 8.74 -16.90
CA THR A 103 5.67 8.91 -16.09
C THR A 103 6.47 10.13 -16.57
N PRO A 104 7.12 10.86 -15.71
CA PRO A 104 7.17 10.80 -14.25
C PRO A 104 6.18 11.79 -13.61
N PHE A 105 5.02 11.34 -13.19
CA PHE A 105 3.96 12.17 -12.63
C PHE A 105 3.58 11.74 -11.20
N ILE A 106 3.08 12.70 -10.42
CA ILE A 106 2.54 12.51 -9.07
C ILE A 106 1.16 13.16 -8.98
N PRO A 107 0.24 12.64 -8.18
CA PRO A 107 -1.05 13.30 -7.96
C PRO A 107 -0.86 14.62 -7.20
N GLU A 108 -1.53 15.66 -7.65
CA GLU A 108 -1.45 17.03 -7.13
C GLU A 108 -2.78 17.50 -6.56
N ARG A 109 -3.89 17.16 -7.21
CA ARG A 109 -5.22 17.61 -6.80
C ARG A 109 -6.31 16.63 -7.22
N LEU A 110 -7.28 16.45 -6.32
CA LEU A 110 -8.52 15.72 -6.59
C LEU A 110 -9.60 16.72 -6.95
N ASN A 111 -10.21 16.56 -8.11
CA ASN A 111 -11.24 17.47 -8.63
C ASN A 111 -12.60 16.78 -8.54
N GLY A 112 -13.54 17.41 -7.86
CA GLY A 112 -14.89 16.90 -7.66
C GLY A 112 -15.71 17.85 -6.78
N ASP A 113 -16.90 17.42 -6.43
CA ASP A 113 -17.84 18.22 -5.61
C ASP A 113 -17.76 17.94 -4.09
N GLY A 114 -16.77 17.15 -3.68
CA GLY A 114 -16.59 16.70 -2.31
C GLY A 114 -17.33 15.39 -1.96
N ASN A 115 -18.21 14.92 -2.84
CA ASN A 115 -18.89 13.62 -2.73
C ASN A 115 -18.53 12.71 -3.91
N THR A 116 -18.33 13.29 -5.09
CA THR A 116 -18.01 12.56 -6.32
C THR A 116 -16.70 13.07 -6.89
N LEU A 117 -15.74 12.19 -7.06
CA LEU A 117 -14.48 12.44 -7.76
C LEU A 117 -14.75 12.41 -9.28
N GLN A 118 -14.34 13.44 -9.99
CA GLN A 118 -14.55 13.56 -11.43
C GLN A 118 -13.24 13.42 -12.21
N SER A 119 -12.17 14.01 -11.68
CA SER A 119 -10.84 13.92 -12.28
C SER A 119 -9.74 14.04 -11.24
N VAL A 120 -8.53 13.68 -11.65
CA VAL A 120 -7.32 13.88 -10.85
C VAL A 120 -6.31 14.64 -11.68
N THR A 121 -5.80 15.74 -11.12
CA THR A 121 -4.67 16.47 -11.69
C THR A 121 -3.37 15.85 -11.20
N PHE A 122 -2.49 15.55 -12.13
CA PHE A 122 -1.15 15.04 -11.87
C PHE A 122 -0.13 16.06 -12.34
N LYS A 123 0.93 16.25 -11.56
CA LYS A 123 2.06 17.13 -11.89
C LYS A 123 3.29 16.32 -12.16
N GLN A 124 4.10 16.78 -13.10
CA GLN A 124 5.40 16.18 -13.36
C GLN A 124 6.29 16.23 -12.11
N ALA A 125 6.87 15.09 -11.72
CA ALA A 125 7.61 14.95 -10.46
C ALA A 125 8.84 15.90 -10.34
N ARG A 126 9.37 16.34 -11.48
CA ARG A 126 10.48 17.31 -11.57
C ARG A 126 10.25 18.19 -12.81
N GLY A 127 9.24 19.04 -12.76
CA GLY A 127 8.87 19.92 -13.89
C GLY A 127 7.60 20.69 -13.58
N GLU A 128 7.12 21.42 -14.59
CA GLU A 128 5.93 22.27 -14.48
C GLU A 128 4.73 21.72 -15.23
N GLU A 129 4.89 20.61 -15.95
CA GLU A 129 3.82 20.01 -16.74
C GLU A 129 2.75 19.42 -15.81
N GLU A 130 1.50 19.72 -16.12
CA GLU A 130 0.32 19.14 -15.47
C GLU A 130 -0.53 18.42 -16.50
N ILE A 131 -1.11 17.30 -16.09
CA ILE A 131 -2.11 16.56 -16.85
C ILE A 131 -3.34 16.35 -15.97
N GLU A 132 -4.51 16.34 -16.57
CA GLU A 132 -5.75 16.02 -15.88
C GLU A 132 -6.37 14.77 -16.53
N LEU A 133 -6.72 13.80 -15.71
CA LEU A 133 -7.37 12.56 -16.14
C LEU A 133 -8.76 12.48 -15.53
N GLU A 134 -9.78 12.33 -16.36
CA GLU A 134 -11.13 11.96 -15.91
C GLU A 134 -11.12 10.56 -15.35
N VAL A 135 -11.69 10.36 -14.17
CA VAL A 135 -11.71 9.09 -13.46
C VAL A 135 -13.06 8.84 -12.81
N ASP A 136 -13.51 7.60 -12.88
CA ASP A 136 -14.62 7.10 -12.08
C ASP A 136 -14.12 6.53 -10.75
N ASP A 137 -12.93 5.92 -10.75
CA ASP A 137 -12.25 5.40 -9.56
C ASP A 137 -10.73 5.65 -9.63
N PHE A 138 -10.13 5.88 -8.48
CA PHE A 138 -8.70 6.12 -8.31
C PHE A 138 -8.10 5.10 -7.33
N ILE A 139 -7.12 4.32 -7.78
CA ILE A 139 -6.42 3.31 -6.99
C ILE A 139 -5.04 3.82 -6.61
N VAL A 140 -4.73 3.85 -5.32
CA VAL A 140 -3.43 4.31 -4.79
C VAL A 140 -2.65 3.13 -4.22
N SER A 141 -1.62 2.69 -4.95
CA SER A 141 -0.76 1.55 -4.63
C SER A 141 0.65 2.01 -4.20
N TYR A 142 0.72 2.75 -3.09
CA TYR A 142 2.00 3.25 -2.53
C TYR A 142 2.70 2.25 -1.62
N GLY A 143 2.17 1.04 -1.54
CA GLY A 143 2.63 0.00 -0.64
C GLY A 143 2.01 0.09 0.74
N ILE A 144 2.46 -0.80 1.60
CA ILE A 144 1.90 -1.02 2.92
C ILE A 144 2.90 -0.55 3.95
N SER A 145 2.44 0.11 5.00
CA SER A 145 3.22 0.36 6.20
C SER A 145 2.84 -0.67 7.27
N SER A 146 3.83 -1.29 7.87
CA SER A 146 3.62 -2.12 9.05
C SER A 146 3.60 -1.26 10.31
N SER A 147 2.70 -1.55 11.23
CA SER A 147 2.65 -0.91 12.54
C SER A 147 2.34 -1.93 13.61
N ILE A 148 3.19 -1.99 14.62
CA ILE A 148 2.96 -2.84 15.81
C ILE A 148 1.97 -2.21 16.81
N GLY A 149 1.40 -1.05 16.45
CA GLY A 149 0.39 -0.37 17.26
C GLY A 149 0.88 -0.03 18.66
N SER A 150 0.02 -0.22 19.65
CA SER A 150 0.33 0.03 21.08
C SER A 150 1.39 -0.88 21.68
N ILE A 151 1.76 -1.98 21.00
CA ILE A 151 2.84 -2.88 21.47
C ILE A 151 4.17 -2.13 21.58
N LYS A 152 4.41 -1.12 20.74
CA LYS A 152 5.59 -0.24 20.83
C LYS A 152 5.75 0.46 22.17
N ASP A 153 4.62 0.68 22.87
CA ASP A 153 4.58 1.44 24.13
C ASP A 153 4.73 0.51 25.36
N TRP A 154 4.95 -0.80 25.14
CA TRP A 154 5.08 -1.78 26.24
C TRP A 154 6.47 -1.82 26.87
N GLY A 155 7.44 -1.03 26.36
CA GLY A 155 8.83 -1.05 26.83
C GLY A 155 9.67 -2.20 26.26
N LEU A 156 9.22 -2.79 25.15
CA LEU A 156 9.98 -3.80 24.41
C LEU A 156 11.14 -3.15 23.66
N GLU A 157 12.27 -3.85 23.60
CA GLU A 157 13.39 -3.45 22.74
C GLU A 157 13.05 -3.72 21.28
N LEU A 158 13.14 -2.67 20.45
CA LEU A 158 12.77 -2.71 19.05
C LEU A 158 13.96 -2.39 18.16
N GLN A 159 14.07 -3.10 17.06
CA GLN A 159 14.92 -2.76 15.93
C GLN A 159 14.01 -2.44 14.73
N ARG A 160 13.91 -1.17 14.34
CA ARG A 160 12.88 -0.67 13.42
C ARG A 160 11.47 -0.98 13.96
N ASN A 161 10.72 -1.89 13.32
CA ASN A 161 9.39 -2.34 13.77
C ASN A 161 9.38 -3.79 14.28
N ALA A 162 10.54 -4.41 14.42
CA ALA A 162 10.67 -5.79 14.92
C ALA A 162 11.10 -5.80 16.39
N ILE A 163 10.59 -6.76 17.15
CA ILE A 163 10.92 -6.96 18.56
C ILE A 163 12.22 -7.76 18.64
N ILE A 164 13.20 -7.24 19.37
CA ILE A 164 14.48 -7.93 19.60
C ILE A 164 14.23 -9.11 20.54
N THR A 165 14.70 -10.28 20.14
CA THR A 165 14.62 -11.52 20.95
C THR A 165 15.97 -12.23 20.99
N ASN A 166 16.14 -13.10 22.00
CA ASN A 166 17.23 -14.06 22.02
C ASN A 166 16.88 -15.34 21.22
N SER A 167 17.77 -16.33 21.23
CA SER A 167 17.56 -17.61 20.54
C SER A 167 16.39 -18.44 21.08
N LYS A 168 15.89 -18.12 22.28
CA LYS A 168 14.71 -18.74 22.90
C LYS A 168 13.41 -17.93 22.65
N MET A 169 13.47 -16.93 21.79
CA MET A 169 12.35 -16.00 21.49
C MET A 169 11.90 -15.15 22.68
N GLU A 170 12.73 -15.05 23.74
CA GLU A 170 12.47 -14.20 24.89
C GLU A 170 12.81 -12.74 24.54
N THR A 171 11.94 -11.83 24.96
CA THR A 171 12.17 -10.37 24.85
C THR A 171 12.94 -9.86 26.07
N ASN A 172 13.24 -8.56 26.11
CA ASN A 172 13.79 -7.88 27.28
C ASN A 172 12.82 -7.87 28.49
N LEU A 173 11.53 -8.15 28.28
CA LEU A 173 10.54 -8.21 29.38
C LEU A 173 10.26 -9.65 29.77
N PRO A 174 10.49 -10.05 31.04
CA PRO A 174 10.25 -11.42 31.49
C PRO A 174 8.80 -11.88 31.26
N GLY A 175 8.65 -13.09 30.71
CA GLY A 175 7.34 -13.67 30.42
C GLY A 175 6.71 -13.18 29.11
N ILE A 176 7.39 -12.32 28.35
CA ILE A 176 6.94 -11.89 27.03
C ILE A 176 7.90 -12.48 25.97
N PHE A 177 7.31 -13.15 25.00
CA PHE A 177 7.98 -13.79 23.87
C PHE A 177 7.50 -13.18 22.55
N ALA A 178 8.36 -13.15 21.54
CA ALA A 178 7.96 -12.74 20.19
C ALA A 178 8.46 -13.77 19.18
N VAL A 179 7.60 -14.15 18.22
CA VAL A 179 7.88 -15.18 17.22
C VAL A 179 7.39 -14.76 15.81
N GLY A 180 7.97 -15.35 14.78
CA GLY A 180 7.63 -15.05 13.38
C GLY A 180 8.25 -13.74 12.91
N ASP A 181 7.57 -13.05 11.97
CA ASP A 181 8.13 -11.85 11.32
C ASP A 181 8.32 -10.67 12.26
N ILE A 182 7.52 -10.60 13.33
CA ILE A 182 7.63 -9.55 14.34
C ILE A 182 8.91 -9.64 15.16
N ALA A 183 9.50 -10.84 15.32
CA ALA A 183 10.73 -11.03 16.08
C ALA A 183 11.96 -10.75 15.21
N THR A 184 13.02 -10.19 15.79
CA THR A 184 14.34 -10.10 15.18
C THR A 184 15.41 -10.58 16.15
N TYR A 185 16.39 -11.30 15.64
CA TYR A 185 17.52 -11.87 16.39
C TYR A 185 18.72 -11.99 15.45
N GLU A 186 19.91 -12.16 16.05
CA GLU A 186 21.13 -12.31 15.27
C GLU A 186 21.06 -13.54 14.35
N GLY A 187 21.38 -13.34 13.07
CA GLY A 187 21.35 -14.41 12.06
C GLY A 187 19.97 -14.73 11.49
N LYS A 188 18.91 -13.95 11.83
CA LYS A 188 17.59 -14.15 11.22
C LYS A 188 17.63 -13.91 9.72
N VAL A 189 17.18 -14.92 8.96
CA VAL A 189 16.90 -14.80 7.52
C VAL A 189 15.40 -14.65 7.34
N GLN A 190 14.97 -13.60 6.66
CA GLN A 190 13.57 -13.47 6.27
C GLN A 190 13.29 -14.43 5.11
N ILE A 191 12.39 -15.36 5.33
CA ILE A 191 11.88 -16.24 4.30
C ILE A 191 10.59 -15.61 3.80
N ILE A 192 10.57 -15.19 2.53
CA ILE A 192 9.34 -14.81 1.85
C ILE A 192 8.76 -16.12 1.35
N ALA A 193 7.64 -16.55 1.92
CA ALA A 193 6.87 -17.64 1.35
C ALA A 193 6.22 -17.11 0.06
N THR A 194 6.67 -17.64 -1.08
CA THR A 194 6.08 -17.41 -2.40
C THR A 194 4.92 -18.39 -2.61
#